data_775a95ed4368da3022aec942f74a5b97
#
_entry.id   775a95ed4368da3022aec942f74a5b97
#
_cell.length_a   1.000
_cell.length_b   1.000
_cell.length_c   1.000
_cell.angle_alpha   90.00
_cell.angle_beta   90.00
_cell.angle_gamma   90.00
#
_symmetry.space_group_name_H-M   'P 1'
#
loop_
_entity.id
_entity.type
_entity.pdbx_description
1 polymer ?
#
loop_
_entity_poly.entity_id
_entity_poly.type
_entity_poly.pdbx_seq_one_letter_code
_entity_poly.pdbx_strand_id
1 'polypeptide(L)'
;MPEKKRAEIADTGLVEAILFAAGNPMTVKEIAHIIERDVMDTQNIITCLQQELDERKSGLTLRQVAGGYQLATRPEAFATIERLSQVVDRKISAPTMETLSIIAFKQPITKAEIEHIRGVRIERALQKLLELELVAEVGRKPVLGRPILYGTTDTFLRCFGINTLADLPALPSTEEAAAALDGEQLELFQEVQHLQEAGELSADEEPAEKTQEDKPFS
;
A
#
# COMPACT_ATOMS: atom_id res chain seq x y z
N MET A 1 31.05 7.43 46.52
CA MET A 1 30.59 6.37 45.61
C MET A 1 31.21 6.66 44.29
N PRO A 2 32.00 5.77 43.66
CA PRO A 2 32.59 6.05 42.36
C PRO A 2 31.49 6.10 41.31
N GLU A 3 31.40 7.22 40.60
CA GLU A 3 30.59 7.35 39.39
C GLU A 3 30.99 6.23 38.42
N LYS A 4 30.08 5.27 38.18
CA LYS A 4 30.19 4.33 37.09
C LYS A 4 30.22 5.16 35.79
N LYS A 5 31.40 5.29 35.15
CA LYS A 5 31.49 5.73 33.77
C LYS A 5 30.47 4.91 32.96
N ARG A 6 29.34 5.51 32.61
CA ARG A 6 28.46 4.95 31.58
C ARG A 6 29.35 4.80 30.34
N ALA A 7 29.46 3.60 29.82
CA ALA A 7 30.07 3.39 28.53
C ALA A 7 29.28 4.26 27.54
N GLU A 8 29.95 5.22 26.93
CA GLU A 8 29.37 6.15 25.97
C GLU A 8 29.08 5.33 24.72
N ILE A 9 27.79 5.16 24.41
CA ILE A 9 27.35 4.48 23.19
C ILE A 9 27.57 5.45 22.02
N ALA A 10 28.18 4.98 20.93
CA ALA A 10 28.34 5.78 19.72
C ALA A 10 26.97 6.26 19.20
N ASP A 11 26.95 7.42 18.54
CA ASP A 11 25.70 8.00 17.99
C ASP A 11 24.98 7.04 17.02
N THR A 12 25.72 6.25 16.23
CA THR A 12 25.16 5.16 15.38
C THR A 12 24.46 4.10 16.21
N GLY A 13 25.05 3.68 17.33
CA GLY A 13 24.43 2.71 18.23
C GLY A 13 23.20 3.25 18.95
N LEU A 14 23.16 4.57 19.25
CA LEU A 14 21.95 5.21 19.79
C LEU A 14 20.83 5.21 18.77
N VAL A 15 21.10 5.56 17.52
CA VAL A 15 20.11 5.55 16.42
C VAL A 15 19.62 4.12 16.17
N GLU A 16 20.50 3.13 16.15
CA GLU A 16 20.13 1.71 16.03
C GLU A 16 19.16 1.29 17.14
N ALA A 17 19.48 1.65 18.40
CA ALA A 17 18.65 1.33 19.57
C ALA A 17 17.27 2.01 19.51
N ILE A 18 17.22 3.29 19.11
CA ILE A 18 15.97 4.05 18.97
C ILE A 18 15.08 3.41 17.90
N LEU A 19 15.61 3.13 16.72
CA LEU A 19 14.86 2.52 15.62
C LEU A 19 14.37 1.12 15.96
N PHE A 20 15.17 0.34 16.70
CA PHE A 20 14.76 -0.97 17.20
C PHE A 20 13.60 -0.84 18.21
N ALA A 21 13.70 0.08 19.14
CA ALA A 21 12.69 0.29 20.19
C ALA A 21 11.38 0.87 19.63
N ALA A 22 11.47 1.75 18.64
CA ALA A 22 10.32 2.36 18.01
C ALA A 22 9.46 1.36 17.21
N GLY A 23 10.10 0.40 16.53
CA GLY A 23 9.42 -0.59 15.69
C GLY A 23 8.66 -0.03 14.48
N ASN A 24 8.43 1.28 14.43
CA ASN A 24 7.80 2.02 13.34
C ASN A 24 8.83 2.93 12.65
N PRO A 25 8.60 3.32 11.37
CA PRO A 25 9.44 4.30 10.70
C PRO A 25 9.50 5.61 11.47
N MET A 26 10.68 6.19 11.57
CA MET A 26 10.91 7.51 12.18
C MET A 26 11.56 8.45 11.19
N THR A 27 11.08 9.68 11.13
CA THR A 27 11.69 10.72 10.30
C THR A 27 13.05 11.15 10.86
N VAL A 28 13.92 11.69 10.01
CA VAL A 28 15.22 12.23 10.44
C VAL A 28 15.03 13.30 11.51
N LYS A 29 13.97 14.11 11.43
CA LYS A 29 13.67 15.18 12.40
C LYS A 29 13.31 14.61 13.78
N GLU A 30 12.55 13.54 13.84
CA GLU A 30 12.20 12.87 15.10
C GLU A 30 13.43 12.24 15.76
N ILE A 31 14.26 11.55 14.95
CA ILE A 31 15.51 10.97 15.44
C ILE A 31 16.44 12.09 15.95
N ALA A 32 16.64 13.15 15.17
CA ALA A 32 17.47 14.30 15.53
C ALA A 32 17.04 14.93 16.86
N HIS A 33 15.73 15.09 17.06
CA HIS A 33 15.20 15.60 18.32
C HIS A 33 15.53 14.70 19.53
N ILE A 34 15.44 13.38 19.35
CA ILE A 34 15.67 12.41 20.44
C ILE A 34 17.16 12.33 20.80
N ILE A 35 18.07 12.37 19.83
CA ILE A 35 19.51 12.29 20.07
C ILE A 35 20.15 13.66 20.34
N GLU A 36 19.35 14.73 20.33
CA GLU A 36 19.79 16.11 20.54
C GLU A 36 20.90 16.54 19.56
N ARG A 37 20.72 16.22 18.28
CA ARG A 37 21.61 16.59 17.17
C ARG A 37 20.84 17.42 16.13
N ASP A 38 21.56 18.09 15.24
CA ASP A 38 20.91 18.71 14.10
C ASP A 38 20.52 17.67 13.02
N VAL A 39 19.66 18.09 12.09
CA VAL A 39 19.10 17.19 11.06
C VAL A 39 20.18 16.70 10.08
N MET A 40 21.18 17.54 9.77
CA MET A 40 22.26 17.18 8.84
C MET A 40 23.21 16.17 9.46
N ASP A 41 23.60 16.38 10.71
CA ASP A 41 24.42 15.42 11.46
C ASP A 41 23.68 14.09 11.63
N THR A 42 22.40 14.12 11.96
CA THR A 42 21.57 12.92 12.08
C THR A 42 21.49 12.16 10.78
N GLN A 43 21.35 12.82 9.64
CA GLN A 43 21.36 12.17 8.33
C GLN A 43 22.70 11.48 8.06
N ASN A 44 23.81 12.11 8.43
CA ASN A 44 25.15 11.49 8.32
C ASN A 44 25.27 10.26 9.23
N ILE A 45 24.81 10.34 10.49
CA ILE A 45 24.81 9.23 11.44
C ILE A 45 24.00 8.05 10.90
N ILE A 46 22.83 8.29 10.31
CA ILE A 46 22.00 7.25 9.68
C ILE A 46 22.73 6.59 8.51
N THR A 47 23.42 7.38 7.69
CA THR A 47 24.22 6.87 6.56
C THR A 47 25.39 6.00 7.07
N CYS A 48 26.09 6.44 8.12
CA CYS A 48 27.14 5.64 8.76
C CYS A 48 26.59 4.34 9.35
N LEU A 49 25.43 4.37 10.03
CA LEU A 49 24.78 3.17 10.56
C LEU A 49 24.44 2.17 9.45
N GLN A 50 23.94 2.65 8.31
CA GLN A 50 23.67 1.78 7.15
C GLN A 50 24.96 1.07 6.70
N GLN A 51 26.07 1.81 6.57
CA GLN A 51 27.38 1.26 6.18
C GLN A 51 27.88 0.24 7.20
N GLU A 52 27.83 0.55 8.50
CA GLU A 52 28.21 -0.38 9.57
C GLU A 52 27.40 -1.68 9.53
N LEU A 53 26.07 -1.60 9.30
CA LEU A 53 25.22 -2.77 9.15
C LEU A 53 25.62 -3.63 7.95
N ASP A 54 26.02 -3.00 6.86
CA ASP A 54 26.43 -3.68 5.62
C ASP A 54 27.81 -4.33 5.80
N GLU A 55 28.79 -3.62 6.34
CA GLU A 55 30.17 -4.11 6.58
C GLU A 55 30.20 -5.32 7.53
N ARG A 56 29.43 -5.26 8.64
CA ARG A 56 29.34 -6.38 9.59
C ARG A 56 28.43 -7.52 9.10
N LYS A 57 27.87 -7.42 7.87
CA LYS A 57 26.92 -8.40 7.31
C LYS A 57 25.77 -8.70 8.27
N SER A 58 25.23 -7.65 8.89
CA SER A 58 24.14 -7.76 9.85
C SER A 58 22.91 -8.42 9.20
N GLY A 59 22.16 -9.24 9.94
CA GLY A 59 20.84 -9.72 9.53
C GLY A 59 19.79 -8.63 9.46
N LEU A 60 20.10 -7.41 9.95
CA LEU A 60 19.27 -6.23 9.89
C LEU A 60 19.78 -5.26 8.82
N THR A 61 18.90 -4.45 8.29
CA THR A 61 19.19 -3.33 7.37
C THR A 61 18.30 -2.15 7.70
N LEU A 62 18.72 -0.96 7.32
CA LEU A 62 17.88 0.23 7.34
C LEU A 62 17.04 0.28 6.06
N ARG A 63 15.75 0.54 6.20
CA ARG A 63 14.86 0.81 5.07
C ARG A 63 14.24 2.18 5.23
N GLN A 64 14.19 2.91 4.14
CA GLN A 64 13.40 4.14 4.05
C GLN A 64 12.00 3.78 3.59
N VAL A 65 11.00 4.06 4.42
CA VAL A 65 9.61 3.66 4.18
C VAL A 65 8.67 4.66 4.86
N ALA A 66 7.56 5.01 4.21
CA ALA A 66 6.56 5.96 4.71
C ALA A 66 7.17 7.29 5.22
N GLY A 67 8.15 7.83 4.50
CA GLY A 67 8.82 9.10 4.84
C GLY A 67 9.83 9.04 5.99
N GLY A 68 10.11 7.86 6.55
CA GLY A 68 11.03 7.67 7.66
C GLY A 68 12.00 6.51 7.47
N TYR A 69 12.83 6.26 8.48
CA TYR A 69 13.77 5.14 8.55
C TYR A 69 13.29 4.10 9.55
N GLN A 70 13.45 2.84 9.21
CA GLN A 70 13.10 1.68 10.05
C GLN A 70 14.15 0.59 9.92
N LEU A 71 14.44 -0.10 11.02
CA LEU A 71 15.19 -1.35 10.97
C LEU A 71 14.28 -2.48 10.45
N ALA A 72 14.80 -3.24 9.50
CA ALA A 72 14.13 -4.40 8.93
C ALA A 72 15.10 -5.58 8.83
N THR A 73 14.59 -6.79 8.75
CA THR A 73 15.39 -7.97 8.46
C THR A 73 15.79 -7.98 6.98
N ARG A 74 16.98 -8.47 6.68
CA ARG A 74 17.41 -8.64 5.30
C ARG A 74 16.61 -9.74 4.61
N PRO A 75 16.36 -9.62 3.29
CA PRO A 75 15.66 -10.65 2.52
C PRO A 75 16.29 -12.04 2.62
N GLU A 76 17.63 -12.10 2.72
CA GLU A 76 18.39 -13.35 2.84
C GLU A 76 18.06 -14.12 4.14
N ALA A 77 17.58 -13.43 5.17
CA ALA A 77 17.18 -14.04 6.43
C ALA A 77 15.75 -14.61 6.40
N PHE A 78 14.96 -14.29 5.36
CA PHE A 78 13.53 -14.59 5.29
C PHE A 78 13.22 -16.07 5.54
N ALA A 79 13.86 -17.00 4.81
CA ALA A 79 13.60 -18.43 4.93
C ALA A 79 13.89 -18.99 6.34
N THR A 80 14.79 -18.34 7.09
CA THR A 80 15.09 -18.72 8.48
C THR A 80 14.09 -18.13 9.45
N ILE A 81 13.70 -16.87 9.23
CA ILE A 81 12.75 -16.14 10.09
C ILE A 81 11.33 -16.71 9.92
N GLU A 82 10.96 -17.14 8.72
CA GLU A 82 9.68 -17.79 8.45
C GLU A 82 9.43 -19.01 9.36
N ARG A 83 10.49 -19.72 9.78
CA ARG A 83 10.38 -20.85 10.72
C ARG A 83 10.04 -20.42 12.17
N LEU A 84 10.29 -19.16 12.54
CA LEU A 84 9.88 -18.63 13.84
C LEU A 84 8.40 -18.37 13.91
N SER A 85 7.82 -18.06 12.78
CA SER A 85 6.40 -17.71 12.69
C SER A 85 5.61 -18.98 12.42
N GLN A 86 4.84 -19.45 13.39
CA GLN A 86 3.57 -20.07 13.06
C GLN A 86 2.69 -18.96 12.50
N VAL A 87 3.00 -18.54 11.26
CA VAL A 87 2.36 -17.41 10.61
C VAL A 87 0.89 -17.78 10.43
N VAL A 88 0.06 -17.13 11.20
CA VAL A 88 -1.34 -16.97 10.82
C VAL A 88 -1.31 -16.30 9.45
N ASP A 89 -1.56 -17.08 8.42
CA ASP A 89 -1.53 -16.69 7.01
C ASP A 89 -2.62 -15.61 6.78
N ARG A 90 -2.28 -14.36 7.01
CA ARG A 90 -3.17 -13.21 6.81
C ARG A 90 -3.15 -12.77 5.35
N LYS A 91 -3.15 -13.73 4.42
CA LYS A 91 -3.20 -13.41 3.00
C LYS A 91 -4.42 -12.58 2.68
N ILE A 92 -4.19 -11.46 2.04
CA ILE A 92 -5.25 -10.67 1.43
C ILE A 92 -5.75 -11.46 0.22
N SER A 93 -7.07 -11.68 0.13
CA SER A 93 -7.66 -12.39 -1.01
C SER A 93 -7.45 -11.62 -2.32
N ALA A 94 -7.41 -12.31 -3.45
CA ALA A 94 -7.25 -11.68 -4.76
C ALA A 94 -8.27 -10.55 -5.01
N PRO A 95 -9.59 -10.72 -4.75
CA PRO A 95 -10.55 -9.62 -4.91
C PRO A 95 -10.27 -8.40 -4.02
N THR A 96 -9.74 -8.63 -2.81
CA THR A 96 -9.38 -7.53 -1.89
C THR A 96 -8.11 -6.83 -2.38
N MET A 97 -7.13 -7.58 -2.91
CA MET A 97 -5.91 -7.02 -3.49
C MET A 97 -6.20 -6.18 -4.74
N GLU A 98 -7.09 -6.63 -5.62
CA GLU A 98 -7.53 -5.85 -6.79
C GLU A 98 -8.19 -4.52 -6.37
N THR A 99 -9.07 -4.56 -5.35
CA THR A 99 -9.68 -3.34 -4.81
C THR A 99 -8.63 -2.39 -4.24
N LEU A 100 -7.64 -2.92 -3.50
CA LEU A 100 -6.54 -2.13 -2.96
C LEU A 100 -5.70 -1.48 -4.06
N SER A 101 -5.40 -2.23 -5.13
CA SER A 101 -4.64 -1.72 -6.28
C SER A 101 -5.37 -0.56 -6.96
N ILE A 102 -6.69 -0.67 -7.20
CA ILE A 102 -7.47 0.43 -7.77
C ILE A 102 -7.38 1.67 -6.89
N ILE A 103 -7.53 1.53 -5.57
CA ILE A 103 -7.42 2.65 -4.64
C ILE A 103 -6.01 3.25 -4.70
N ALA A 104 -4.97 2.43 -4.66
CA ALA A 104 -3.58 2.91 -4.66
C ALA A 104 -3.23 3.76 -5.90
N PHE A 105 -3.73 3.37 -7.09
CA PHE A 105 -3.43 4.06 -8.34
C PHE A 105 -4.41 5.19 -8.72
N LYS A 106 -5.64 5.18 -8.15
CA LYS A 106 -6.71 6.12 -8.54
C LYS A 106 -7.13 7.07 -7.43
N GLN A 107 -6.56 6.95 -6.23
CA GLN A 107 -6.90 7.81 -5.10
C GLN A 107 -6.70 9.31 -5.37
N PRO A 108 -7.53 10.19 -4.78
CA PRO A 108 -8.70 9.86 -3.95
C PRO A 108 -9.91 9.41 -4.78
N ILE A 109 -10.55 8.30 -4.40
CA ILE A 109 -11.60 7.63 -5.18
C ILE A 109 -12.78 7.24 -4.30
N THR A 110 -14.01 7.27 -4.85
CA THR A 110 -15.23 6.87 -4.15
C THR A 110 -15.51 5.38 -4.33
N LYS A 111 -16.34 4.82 -3.41
CA LYS A 111 -16.81 3.42 -3.52
C LYS A 111 -17.49 3.14 -4.86
N ALA A 112 -18.37 4.03 -5.32
CA ALA A 112 -19.10 3.84 -6.58
C ALA A 112 -18.16 3.80 -7.79
N GLU A 113 -17.12 4.64 -7.82
CA GLU A 113 -16.11 4.62 -8.88
C GLU A 113 -15.29 3.33 -8.87
N ILE A 114 -14.96 2.79 -7.68
CA ILE A 114 -14.24 1.51 -7.57
C ILE A 114 -15.15 0.37 -8.06
N GLU A 115 -16.44 0.35 -7.67
CA GLU A 115 -17.40 -0.65 -8.11
C GLU A 115 -17.64 -0.58 -9.62
N HIS A 116 -17.65 0.62 -10.19
CA HIS A 116 -17.73 0.80 -11.65
C HIS A 116 -16.54 0.18 -12.37
N ILE A 117 -15.31 0.40 -11.89
CA ILE A 117 -14.09 -0.18 -12.47
C ILE A 117 -14.08 -1.72 -12.33
N ARG A 118 -14.57 -2.24 -11.20
CA ARG A 118 -14.53 -3.67 -10.90
C ARG A 118 -15.71 -4.46 -11.48
N GLY A 119 -16.80 -3.80 -11.87
CA GLY A 119 -18.04 -4.44 -12.30
C GLY A 119 -18.77 -5.23 -11.21
N VAL A 120 -18.33 -5.17 -9.96
CA VAL A 120 -18.90 -5.91 -8.82
C VAL A 120 -18.89 -5.08 -7.55
N ARG A 121 -19.75 -5.42 -6.60
CA ARG A 121 -19.79 -4.80 -5.27
C ARG A 121 -18.54 -5.12 -4.46
N ILE A 122 -18.05 -4.12 -3.71
CA ILE A 122 -16.77 -4.20 -2.99
C ILE A 122 -16.89 -4.08 -1.47
N GLU A 123 -18.11 -4.08 -0.89
CA GLU A 123 -18.32 -3.81 0.54
C GLU A 123 -17.39 -4.61 1.43
N ARG A 124 -17.31 -5.94 1.22
CA ARG A 124 -16.48 -6.83 2.04
C ARG A 124 -14.99 -6.55 1.88
N ALA A 125 -14.56 -6.30 0.64
CA ALA A 125 -13.17 -5.99 0.35
C ALA A 125 -12.77 -4.66 0.97
N LEU A 126 -13.59 -3.62 0.79
CA LEU A 126 -13.34 -2.28 1.34
C LEU A 126 -13.33 -2.30 2.88
N GLN A 127 -14.31 -2.97 3.51
CA GLN A 127 -14.34 -3.13 4.97
C GLN A 127 -13.06 -3.81 5.47
N LYS A 128 -12.61 -4.87 4.79
CA LYS A 128 -11.38 -5.57 5.16
C LYS A 128 -10.14 -4.69 5.05
N LEU A 129 -10.07 -3.85 4.03
CA LEU A 129 -8.96 -2.90 3.83
C LEU A 129 -8.94 -1.79 4.91
N LEU A 130 -10.11 -1.33 5.33
CA LEU A 130 -10.26 -0.38 6.44
C LEU A 130 -9.86 -1.01 7.79
N GLU A 131 -10.30 -2.25 8.07
CA GLU A 131 -9.90 -3.01 9.26
C GLU A 131 -8.40 -3.27 9.36
N LEU A 132 -7.73 -3.46 8.21
CA LEU A 132 -6.28 -3.65 8.12
C LEU A 132 -5.52 -2.32 8.12
N GLU A 133 -6.24 -1.20 8.18
CA GLU A 133 -5.69 0.15 8.10
C GLU A 133 -4.84 0.39 6.82
N LEU A 134 -5.07 -0.38 5.75
CA LEU A 134 -4.40 -0.17 4.47
C LEU A 134 -5.03 0.97 3.67
N VAL A 135 -6.30 1.23 3.91
CA VAL A 135 -7.10 2.29 3.31
C VAL A 135 -7.77 3.10 4.41
N ALA A 136 -7.96 4.39 4.19
CA ALA A 136 -8.70 5.29 5.07
C ALA A 136 -9.62 6.21 4.27
N GLU A 137 -10.60 6.82 4.97
CA GLU A 137 -11.40 7.92 4.45
C GLU A 137 -10.54 9.19 4.41
N VAL A 138 -10.29 9.74 3.22
CA VAL A 138 -9.45 10.93 3.04
C VAL A 138 -10.25 12.20 2.79
N GLY A 139 -11.58 12.09 2.69
CA GLY A 139 -12.47 13.24 2.49
C GLY A 139 -13.81 12.86 1.89
N ARG A 140 -14.48 13.85 1.32
CA ARG A 140 -15.77 13.68 0.61
C ARG A 140 -15.75 14.41 -0.72
N LYS A 141 -16.27 13.80 -1.76
CA LYS A 141 -16.38 14.40 -3.09
C LYS A 141 -17.41 15.54 -3.06
N PRO A 142 -17.11 16.74 -3.62
CA PRO A 142 -18.02 17.89 -3.60
C PRO A 142 -19.11 17.79 -4.70
N VAL A 143 -19.89 16.71 -4.68
CA VAL A 143 -21.02 16.44 -5.59
C VAL A 143 -22.27 16.07 -4.80
N LEU A 144 -23.43 15.98 -5.47
CA LEU A 144 -24.67 15.54 -4.83
C LEU A 144 -24.47 14.20 -4.11
N GLY A 145 -24.97 14.10 -2.88
CA GLY A 145 -24.76 12.92 -2.02
C GLY A 145 -23.43 12.90 -1.27
N ARG A 146 -22.45 13.77 -1.59
CA ARG A 146 -21.15 13.92 -0.92
C ARG A 146 -20.48 12.58 -0.54
N PRO A 147 -20.27 11.66 -1.51
CA PRO A 147 -19.72 10.34 -1.22
C PRO A 147 -18.32 10.44 -0.62
N ILE A 148 -18.00 9.45 0.22
CA ILE A 148 -16.68 9.33 0.87
C ILE A 148 -15.62 9.04 -0.18
N LEU A 149 -14.47 9.69 -0.02
CA LEU A 149 -13.25 9.45 -0.79
C LEU A 149 -12.30 8.59 0.04
N TYR A 150 -11.75 7.58 -0.59
CA TYR A 150 -10.80 6.64 0.00
C TYR A 150 -9.40 6.85 -0.57
N GLY A 151 -8.41 6.61 0.27
CA GLY A 151 -6.99 6.64 -0.10
C GLY A 151 -6.19 5.66 0.75
N THR A 152 -4.94 5.43 0.38
CA THR A 152 -4.01 4.57 1.12
C THR A 152 -3.43 5.30 2.34
N THR A 153 -2.86 4.54 3.26
CA THR A 153 -2.30 5.01 4.54
C THR A 153 -0.78 4.78 4.60
N ASP A 154 -0.14 5.27 5.67
CA ASP A 154 1.26 4.93 5.97
C ASP A 154 1.43 3.42 6.25
N THR A 155 0.40 2.75 6.77
CA THR A 155 0.40 1.29 6.94
C THR A 155 0.51 0.57 5.59
N PHE A 156 -0.18 1.07 4.55
CA PHE A 156 -0.01 0.58 3.18
C PHE A 156 1.43 0.73 2.71
N LEU A 157 2.02 1.94 2.83
CA LEU A 157 3.41 2.18 2.43
C LEU A 157 4.38 1.22 3.14
N ARG A 158 4.19 1.02 4.45
CA ARG A 158 5.00 0.08 5.25
C ARG A 158 4.84 -1.37 4.80
N CYS A 159 3.61 -1.83 4.56
CA CYS A 159 3.34 -3.20 4.13
C CYS A 159 3.96 -3.52 2.77
N PHE A 160 3.96 -2.55 1.86
CA PHE A 160 4.55 -2.70 0.53
C PHE A 160 6.02 -2.30 0.47
N GLY A 161 6.56 -1.76 1.56
CA GLY A 161 7.98 -1.38 1.68
C GLY A 161 8.38 -0.24 0.75
N ILE A 162 7.46 0.67 0.46
CA ILE A 162 7.67 1.87 -0.35
C ILE A 162 7.69 3.13 0.51
N ASN A 163 8.40 4.15 0.07
CA ASN A 163 8.54 5.40 0.80
C ASN A 163 7.39 6.37 0.49
N THR A 164 6.98 6.42 -0.77
CA THR A 164 5.90 7.26 -1.28
C THR A 164 5.08 6.51 -2.32
N LEU A 165 3.92 7.06 -2.69
CA LEU A 165 3.11 6.52 -3.78
C LEU A 165 3.80 6.60 -5.15
N ALA A 166 4.77 7.49 -5.31
CA ALA A 166 5.57 7.59 -6.53
C ALA A 166 6.49 6.37 -6.76
N ASP A 167 6.75 5.59 -5.70
CA ASP A 167 7.55 4.37 -5.78
C ASP A 167 6.72 3.16 -6.27
N LEU A 168 5.40 3.34 -6.48
CA LEU A 168 4.57 2.31 -7.10
C LEU A 168 5.06 2.05 -8.54
N PRO A 169 5.08 0.78 -8.99
CA PRO A 169 5.44 0.46 -10.36
C PRO A 169 4.50 1.16 -11.33
N ALA A 170 5.02 1.60 -12.48
CA ALA A 170 4.16 2.11 -13.54
C ALA A 170 3.15 1.03 -13.95
N LEU A 171 1.89 1.45 -14.19
CA LEU A 171 0.94 0.53 -14.79
C LEU A 171 1.45 0.13 -16.18
N PRO A 172 1.40 -1.16 -16.54
CA PRO A 172 1.77 -1.57 -17.89
C PRO A 172 0.95 -0.81 -18.92
N SER A 173 1.57 -0.45 -20.03
CA SER A 173 0.83 0.08 -21.17
C SER A 173 -0.18 -0.97 -21.66
N THR A 174 -1.19 -0.53 -22.42
CA THR A 174 -2.19 -1.44 -23.00
C THR A 174 -1.52 -2.52 -23.84
N GLU A 175 -0.45 -2.17 -24.56
CA GLU A 175 0.34 -3.09 -25.38
C GLU A 175 1.12 -4.10 -24.53
N GLU A 176 1.77 -3.66 -23.44
CA GLU A 176 2.48 -4.54 -22.50
C GLU A 176 1.52 -5.46 -21.74
N ALA A 177 0.35 -4.94 -21.35
CA ALA A 177 -0.69 -5.73 -20.72
C ALA A 177 -1.23 -6.82 -21.69
N ALA A 178 -1.47 -6.46 -22.95
CA ALA A 178 -1.89 -7.40 -23.97
C ALA A 178 -0.83 -8.47 -24.28
N ALA A 179 0.45 -8.10 -24.28
CA ALA A 179 1.56 -9.04 -24.49
C ALA A 179 1.74 -10.03 -23.34
N ALA A 180 1.23 -9.71 -22.14
CA ALA A 180 1.29 -10.59 -20.96
C ALA A 180 0.12 -11.59 -20.89
N LEU A 181 -0.89 -11.43 -21.76
CA LEU A 181 -2.03 -12.35 -21.84
C LEU A 181 -1.64 -13.59 -22.67
N ASP A 182 -2.20 -14.75 -22.31
CA ASP A 182 -2.10 -15.92 -23.21
C ASP A 182 -2.95 -15.72 -24.47
N GLY A 183 -2.74 -16.60 -25.48
CA GLY A 183 -3.36 -16.41 -26.80
C GLY A 183 -4.89 -16.29 -26.77
N GLU A 184 -5.56 -17.06 -25.92
CA GLU A 184 -7.03 -17.06 -25.79
C GLU A 184 -7.53 -15.78 -25.07
N GLN A 185 -6.80 -15.32 -24.03
CA GLN A 185 -7.09 -14.07 -23.35
C GLN A 185 -6.79 -12.84 -24.23
N LEU A 186 -5.77 -12.93 -25.09
CA LEU A 186 -5.40 -11.88 -26.02
C LEU A 186 -6.48 -11.67 -27.08
N GLU A 187 -7.05 -12.75 -27.64
CA GLU A 187 -8.15 -12.66 -28.63
C GLU A 187 -9.39 -12.00 -28.01
N LEU A 188 -9.78 -12.41 -26.80
CA LEU A 188 -10.90 -11.82 -26.07
C LEU A 188 -10.67 -10.33 -25.75
N PHE A 189 -9.44 -9.97 -25.37
CA PHE A 189 -9.07 -8.59 -25.07
C PHE A 189 -9.15 -7.70 -26.34
N GLN A 190 -8.68 -8.19 -27.47
CA GLN A 190 -8.77 -7.48 -28.76
C GLN A 190 -10.21 -7.32 -29.23
N GLU A 191 -11.05 -8.35 -29.05
CA GLU A 191 -12.47 -8.29 -29.38
C GLU A 191 -13.22 -7.26 -28.53
N VAL A 192 -12.97 -7.22 -27.22
CA VAL A 192 -13.54 -6.22 -26.31
C VAL A 192 -13.09 -4.81 -26.68
N GLN A 193 -11.81 -4.60 -27.02
CA GLN A 193 -11.34 -3.30 -27.49
C GLN A 193 -12.03 -2.87 -28.79
N HIS A 194 -12.17 -3.77 -29.74
CA HIS A 194 -12.83 -3.48 -30.99
C HIS A 194 -14.30 -3.09 -30.80
N LEU A 195 -15.02 -3.78 -29.89
CA LEU A 195 -16.41 -3.46 -29.55
C LEU A 195 -16.54 -2.11 -28.83
N GLN A 196 -15.57 -1.73 -28.00
CA GLN A 196 -15.54 -0.41 -27.36
C GLN A 196 -15.26 0.72 -28.35
N GLU A 197 -14.35 0.52 -29.30
CA GLU A 197 -14.04 1.49 -30.35
C GLU A 197 -15.20 1.62 -31.37
N ALA A 198 -15.92 0.53 -31.65
CA ALA A 198 -17.10 0.53 -32.49
C ALA A 198 -18.35 1.18 -31.83
N GLY A 199 -18.28 1.51 -30.54
CA GLY A 199 -19.39 2.12 -29.82
C GLY A 199 -20.57 1.17 -29.52
N GLU A 200 -20.37 -0.14 -29.68
CA GLU A 200 -21.41 -1.15 -29.44
C GLU A 200 -21.54 -1.54 -27.95
N LEU A 201 -20.59 -1.15 -27.11
CA LEU A 201 -20.64 -1.23 -25.67
C LEU A 201 -20.89 0.15 -25.07
N SER A 202 -22.08 0.71 -25.27
CA SER A 202 -22.53 1.87 -24.49
C SER A 202 -23.02 1.35 -23.14
N ALA A 203 -22.47 1.89 -22.08
CA ALA A 203 -22.79 1.54 -20.70
C ALA A 203 -24.10 2.17 -20.22
N ASP A 204 -25.21 2.11 -20.99
CA ASP A 204 -26.53 2.62 -20.61
C ASP A 204 -27.62 1.88 -21.35
N GLU A 205 -27.92 0.66 -21.00
CA GLU A 205 -29.25 0.09 -21.13
C GLU A 205 -29.72 -0.37 -19.75
N GLU A 206 -30.45 0.52 -19.06
CA GLU A 206 -31.33 0.14 -17.95
C GLU A 206 -32.37 -0.86 -18.50
N PRO A 207 -32.55 -2.02 -17.84
CA PRO A 207 -33.65 -2.91 -18.22
C PRO A 207 -34.98 -2.21 -17.90
N ALA A 208 -35.77 -1.91 -18.92
CA ALA A 208 -37.11 -1.35 -18.80
C ALA A 208 -37.95 -2.20 -17.86
N GLU A 209 -38.43 -1.56 -16.82
CA GLU A 209 -39.35 -2.07 -15.82
C GLU A 209 -40.66 -2.45 -16.54
N LYS A 210 -40.96 -3.74 -16.63
CA LYS A 210 -42.28 -4.22 -17.12
C LYS A 210 -43.30 -3.90 -16.08
N THR A 211 -44.08 -2.85 -16.33
CA THR A 211 -45.31 -2.53 -15.65
C THR A 211 -46.29 -3.70 -15.77
N GLN A 212 -46.57 -4.37 -14.67
CA GLN A 212 -47.67 -5.33 -14.58
C GLN A 212 -48.97 -4.54 -14.53
N GLU A 213 -49.77 -4.71 -15.56
CA GLU A 213 -51.18 -4.24 -15.58
C GLU A 213 -51.99 -4.99 -14.53
N ASP A 214 -52.51 -4.26 -13.57
CA ASP A 214 -53.56 -4.72 -12.64
C ASP A 214 -54.83 -5.05 -13.42
N LYS A 215 -55.29 -6.29 -13.34
CA LYS A 215 -56.65 -6.69 -13.73
C LYS A 215 -57.57 -6.51 -12.54
N PRO A 216 -58.71 -5.83 -12.67
CA PRO A 216 -59.69 -5.72 -11.61
C PRO A 216 -60.51 -7.01 -11.45
N PHE A 217 -60.67 -7.42 -10.21
CA PHE A 217 -61.61 -8.45 -9.80
C PHE A 217 -63.05 -7.95 -9.96
N SER A 218 -63.87 -8.74 -10.64
CA SER A 218 -65.34 -8.75 -10.53
C SER A 218 -65.79 -9.94 -9.76
#